data_42306c544c58aa18c18641b27e71aacd
#
_entry.id   42306c544c58aa18c18641b27e71aacd
#
_cell.length_a   1.000
_cell.length_b   1.000
_cell.length_c   1.000
_cell.angle_alpha   90.00
_cell.angle_beta   90.00
_cell.angle_gamma   90.00
#
_symmetry.space_group_name_H-M   'P 1'
#
loop_
_entity.id
_entity.type
_entity.pdbx_description
1 polymer ?
#
loop_
_entity_poly.entity_id
_entity_poly.type
_entity_poly.pdbx_seq_one_letter_code
_entity_poly.pdbx_strand_id
1 'polypeptide(L)'
;MQFISIILRENHRKMTQERKRTYRKKQADNIAAAASAMGNVPPHATDVEEAILGAMMVNTDSVDQVMDLLKPDSFYDGRNRCIFEAMFELFNERSPIDMLTVVDKMKQKGTLND
;
A
#
# COMPACT_ATOMS: atom_id res chain seq x y z
N MET A 1 7.06 41.93 15.80
CA MET A 1 6.18 40.92 16.40
C MET A 1 5.53 40.00 15.39
N GLN A 2 5.14 40.49 14.20
CA GLN A 2 4.53 39.63 13.17
C GLN A 2 5.49 38.57 12.60
N PHE A 3 6.77 38.89 12.53
CA PHE A 3 7.78 37.96 12.00
C PHE A 3 7.94 36.71 12.86
N ILE A 4 7.90 36.87 14.18
CA ILE A 4 8.05 35.75 15.11
C ILE A 4 6.88 34.77 14.98
N SER A 5 5.65 35.29 14.81
CA SER A 5 4.46 34.47 14.62
C SER A 5 4.54 33.64 13.34
N ILE A 6 5.04 34.24 12.25
CA ILE A 6 5.16 33.57 10.96
C ILE A 6 6.22 32.47 11.05
N ILE A 7 7.37 32.74 11.66
CA ILE A 7 8.42 31.75 11.86
C ILE A 7 7.96 30.58 12.70
N LEU A 8 7.21 30.83 13.78
CA LEU A 8 6.68 29.79 14.64
C LEU A 8 5.65 28.91 13.89
N ARG A 9 4.82 29.53 13.06
CA ARG A 9 3.84 28.77 12.23
C ARG A 9 4.55 27.88 11.22
N GLU A 10 5.57 28.39 10.56
CA GLU A 10 6.35 27.61 9.59
C GLU A 10 7.08 26.43 10.26
N ASN A 11 7.69 26.68 11.41
CA ASN A 11 8.34 25.63 12.17
C ASN A 11 7.36 24.58 12.64
N HIS A 12 6.17 25.00 13.07
CA HIS A 12 5.10 24.08 13.48
C HIS A 12 4.64 23.21 12.31
N ARG A 13 4.46 23.81 11.13
CA ARG A 13 4.07 23.07 9.92
C ARG A 13 5.12 22.03 9.54
N LYS A 14 6.41 22.40 9.57
CA LYS A 14 7.50 21.48 9.27
C LYS A 14 7.51 20.30 10.23
N MET A 15 7.37 20.57 11.53
CA MET A 15 7.33 19.50 12.53
C MET A 15 6.16 18.57 12.32
N THR A 16 4.98 19.11 11.98
CA THR A 16 3.80 18.29 11.73
C THR A 16 3.99 17.40 10.50
N GLN A 17 4.59 17.93 9.44
CA GLN A 17 4.86 17.15 8.23
C GLN A 17 5.90 16.07 8.47
N GLU A 18 6.95 16.35 9.23
CA GLU A 18 7.95 15.36 9.59
C GLU A 18 7.36 14.22 10.41
N ARG A 19 6.46 14.53 11.36
CA ARG A 19 5.75 13.50 12.12
C ARG A 19 4.89 12.63 11.23
N LYS A 20 4.20 13.24 10.26
CA LYS A 20 3.38 12.48 9.30
C LYS A 20 4.24 11.59 8.42
N ARG A 21 5.39 12.07 7.96
CA ARG A 21 6.33 11.26 7.17
C ARG A 21 6.85 10.08 7.97
N THR A 22 7.27 10.33 9.20
CA THR A 22 7.76 9.28 10.10
C THR A 22 6.70 8.23 10.37
N TYR A 23 5.46 8.67 10.63
CA TYR A 23 4.34 7.78 10.86
C TYR A 23 4.04 6.91 9.64
N ARG A 24 4.01 7.51 8.45
CA ARG A 24 3.75 6.78 7.19
C ARG A 24 4.85 5.76 6.91
N LYS A 25 6.11 6.16 7.11
CA LYS A 25 7.23 5.25 6.92
C LYS A 25 7.16 4.07 7.90
N LYS A 26 6.84 4.35 9.15
CA LYS A 26 6.71 3.31 10.16
C LYS A 26 5.59 2.33 9.80
N GLN A 27 4.46 2.83 9.31
CA GLN A 27 3.38 1.98 8.84
C GLN A 27 3.79 1.16 7.62
N ALA A 28 4.50 1.77 6.67
CA ALA A 28 4.99 1.06 5.49
C ALA A 28 5.93 -0.07 5.89
N ASP A 29 6.82 0.16 6.86
CA ASP A 29 7.72 -0.86 7.37
C ASP A 29 6.94 -2.00 8.04
N ASN A 30 5.87 -1.68 8.77
CA ASN A 30 5.02 -2.68 9.40
C ASN A 30 4.27 -3.53 8.36
N ILE A 31 3.79 -2.91 7.29
CA ILE A 31 3.12 -3.61 6.20
C ILE A 31 4.10 -4.55 5.50
N ALA A 32 5.32 -4.08 5.24
CA ALA A 32 6.36 -4.91 4.64
C ALA A 32 6.74 -6.09 5.53
N ALA A 33 6.81 -5.87 6.85
CA ALA A 33 7.08 -6.95 7.80
C ALA A 33 5.97 -7.99 7.79
N ALA A 34 4.70 -7.55 7.72
CA ALA A 34 3.57 -8.45 7.61
C ALA A 34 3.61 -9.25 6.30
N ALA A 35 3.98 -8.60 5.19
CA ALA A 35 4.12 -9.27 3.91
C ALA A 35 5.22 -10.34 3.94
N SER A 36 6.36 -10.03 4.57
CA SER A 36 7.44 -11.01 4.75
C SER A 36 6.97 -12.22 5.55
N ALA A 37 6.12 -11.99 6.54
CA ALA A 37 5.61 -13.05 7.39
C ALA A 37 4.60 -13.96 6.68
N MET A 38 4.05 -13.55 5.54
CA MET A 38 3.07 -14.35 4.79
C MET A 38 3.59 -15.73 4.40
N GLY A 39 4.90 -15.84 4.14
CA GLY A 39 5.50 -17.12 3.81
C GLY A 39 5.45 -18.15 4.93
N ASN A 40 5.23 -17.70 6.16
CA ASN A 40 5.16 -18.55 7.36
C ASN A 40 3.73 -18.74 7.87
N VAL A 41 2.74 -18.21 7.16
CA VAL A 41 1.33 -18.24 7.56
C VAL A 41 0.65 -19.43 6.84
N PRO A 42 -0.31 -20.11 7.48
CA PRO A 42 -1.04 -21.18 6.81
C PRO A 42 -1.71 -20.73 5.51
N PRO A 43 -1.86 -21.62 4.51
CA PRO A 43 -2.40 -21.26 3.20
C PRO A 43 -3.83 -20.70 3.21
N HIS A 44 -4.53 -20.80 4.32
CA HIS A 44 -5.91 -20.30 4.42
C HIS A 44 -6.05 -18.96 5.12
N ALA A 45 -4.95 -18.24 5.33
CA ALA A 45 -4.98 -16.94 6.00
C ALA A 45 -5.37 -15.82 5.03
N THR A 46 -6.53 -15.92 4.41
CA THR A 46 -7.05 -14.92 3.47
C THR A 46 -7.21 -13.56 4.12
N ASP A 47 -7.52 -13.53 5.43
CA ASP A 47 -7.65 -12.28 6.17
C ASP A 47 -6.34 -11.48 6.18
N VAL A 48 -5.21 -12.16 6.30
CA VAL A 48 -3.90 -11.52 6.25
C VAL A 48 -3.64 -10.94 4.85
N GLU A 49 -3.99 -11.71 3.81
CA GLU A 49 -3.85 -11.27 2.43
C GLU A 49 -4.67 -10.01 2.16
N GLU A 50 -5.93 -10.03 2.57
CA GLU A 50 -6.82 -8.88 2.40
C GLU A 50 -6.32 -7.66 3.17
N ALA A 51 -5.82 -7.86 4.39
CA ALA A 51 -5.29 -6.79 5.19
C ALA A 51 -4.08 -6.12 4.52
N ILE A 52 -3.19 -6.92 3.94
CA ILE A 52 -2.02 -6.40 3.23
C ILE A 52 -2.44 -5.61 1.99
N LEU A 53 -3.36 -6.15 1.19
CA LEU A 53 -3.84 -5.47 -0.01
C LEU A 53 -4.52 -4.14 0.33
N GLY A 54 -5.39 -4.15 1.34
CA GLY A 54 -6.06 -2.93 1.79
C GLY A 54 -5.08 -1.89 2.30
N ALA A 55 -4.09 -2.32 3.08
CA ALA A 55 -3.07 -1.43 3.60
C ALA A 55 -2.23 -0.80 2.48
N MET A 56 -1.90 -1.55 1.44
CA MET A 56 -1.16 -1.04 0.29
C MET A 56 -1.94 0.06 -0.43
N MET A 57 -3.25 -0.09 -0.55
CA MET A 57 -4.10 0.91 -1.20
C MET A 57 -4.21 2.20 -0.40
N VAL A 58 -4.15 2.11 0.92
CA VAL A 58 -4.23 3.27 1.81
C VAL A 58 -2.86 3.93 1.98
N ASN A 59 -1.80 3.12 2.07
CA ASN A 59 -0.44 3.62 2.29
C ASN A 59 0.43 3.28 1.08
N THR A 60 0.54 4.21 0.15
CA THR A 60 1.31 4.02 -1.08
C THR A 60 2.81 3.88 -0.83
N ASP A 61 3.31 4.35 0.32
CA ASP A 61 4.72 4.21 0.68
C ASP A 61 5.12 2.74 0.90
N SER A 62 4.14 1.87 1.19
CA SER A 62 4.40 0.44 1.39
C SER A 62 4.50 -0.33 0.08
N VAL A 63 3.98 0.22 -1.02
CA VAL A 63 3.85 -0.51 -2.29
C VAL A 63 5.20 -1.00 -2.81
N ASP A 64 6.19 -0.11 -2.84
CA ASP A 64 7.53 -0.45 -3.33
C ASP A 64 8.13 -1.62 -2.55
N GLN A 65 8.00 -1.58 -1.22
CA GLN A 65 8.56 -2.62 -0.36
C GLN A 65 7.84 -3.96 -0.56
N VAL A 66 6.51 -3.92 -0.64
CA VAL A 66 5.72 -5.14 -0.81
C VAL A 66 5.93 -5.75 -2.19
N MET A 67 6.06 -4.92 -3.22
CA MET A 67 6.32 -5.42 -4.58
C MET A 67 7.65 -6.17 -4.68
N ASP A 68 8.63 -5.81 -3.85
CA ASP A 68 9.90 -6.53 -3.78
C ASP A 68 9.79 -7.85 -3.03
N LEU A 69 8.81 -7.98 -2.12
CA LEU A 69 8.68 -9.14 -1.24
C LEU A 69 7.70 -10.18 -1.76
N LEU A 70 6.67 -9.76 -2.47
CA LEU A 70 5.57 -10.64 -2.89
C LEU A 70 5.40 -10.64 -4.40
N LYS A 71 4.87 -11.76 -4.88
CA LYS A 71 4.45 -11.94 -6.27
C LYS A 71 2.99 -12.36 -6.26
N PRO A 72 2.29 -12.27 -7.41
CA PRO A 72 0.90 -12.76 -7.46
C PRO A 72 0.73 -14.18 -6.94
N ASP A 73 1.68 -15.05 -7.21
CA ASP A 73 1.65 -16.44 -6.75
C ASP A 73 1.77 -16.59 -5.23
N SER A 74 2.18 -15.53 -4.54
CA SER A 74 2.26 -15.54 -3.07
C SER A 74 0.89 -15.56 -2.41
N PHE A 75 -0.17 -15.21 -3.14
CA PHE A 75 -1.53 -15.16 -2.62
C PHE A 75 -2.24 -16.48 -2.87
N TYR A 76 -2.83 -17.01 -1.81
CA TYR A 76 -3.57 -18.27 -1.88
C TYR A 76 -4.95 -18.08 -2.50
N ASP A 77 -5.68 -17.03 -2.07
CA ASP A 77 -7.02 -16.75 -2.57
C ASP A 77 -6.95 -16.18 -3.99
N GLY A 78 -7.74 -16.77 -4.91
CA GLY A 78 -7.72 -16.35 -6.31
C GLY A 78 -8.15 -14.92 -6.52
N ARG A 79 -9.10 -14.42 -5.71
CA ARG A 79 -9.55 -13.03 -5.79
C ARG A 79 -8.45 -12.07 -5.34
N ASN A 80 -7.77 -12.41 -4.26
CA ASN A 80 -6.66 -11.61 -3.76
C ASN A 80 -5.49 -11.60 -4.75
N ARG A 81 -5.25 -12.74 -5.40
CA ARG A 81 -4.24 -12.82 -6.44
C ARG A 81 -4.56 -11.89 -7.61
N CYS A 82 -5.82 -11.86 -8.05
CA CYS A 82 -6.25 -10.97 -9.12
C CYS A 82 -6.07 -9.50 -8.75
N ILE A 83 -6.40 -9.14 -7.52
CA ILE A 83 -6.21 -7.77 -7.02
C ILE A 83 -4.72 -7.42 -7.04
N PHE A 84 -3.87 -8.30 -6.54
CA PHE A 84 -2.43 -8.05 -6.51
C PHE A 84 -1.85 -7.96 -7.92
N GLU A 85 -2.31 -8.79 -8.85
CA GLU A 85 -1.89 -8.71 -10.26
C GLU A 85 -2.20 -7.33 -10.86
N ALA A 86 -3.40 -6.82 -10.59
CA ALA A 86 -3.78 -5.49 -11.05
C ALA A 86 -2.86 -4.41 -10.46
N MET A 87 -2.57 -4.51 -9.16
CA MET A 87 -1.65 -3.59 -8.50
C MET A 87 -0.24 -3.69 -9.06
N PHE A 88 0.21 -4.91 -9.36
CA PHE A 88 1.53 -5.16 -9.93
C PHE A 88 1.66 -4.52 -11.32
N GLU A 89 0.63 -4.63 -12.14
CA GLU A 89 0.63 -4.01 -13.46
C GLU A 89 0.63 -2.48 -13.36
N LEU A 90 -0.18 -1.92 -12.45
CA LEU A 90 -0.19 -0.48 -12.20
C LEU A 90 1.19 0.01 -11.73
N PHE A 91 1.82 -0.76 -10.87
CA PHE A 91 3.17 -0.44 -10.38
C PHE A 91 4.17 -0.40 -11.53
N ASN A 92 4.13 -1.38 -12.43
CA ASN A 92 5.03 -1.43 -13.58
C ASN A 92 4.76 -0.30 -14.58
N GLU A 93 3.52 0.12 -14.70
CA GLU A 93 3.12 1.25 -15.54
C GLU A 93 3.42 2.60 -14.90
N ARG A 94 3.86 2.60 -13.66
CA ARG A 94 4.09 3.80 -12.84
C ARG A 94 2.81 4.62 -12.66
N SER A 95 1.68 3.94 -12.63
CA SER A 95 0.38 4.55 -12.38
C SER A 95 0.08 4.58 -10.90
N PRO A 96 -0.73 5.54 -10.43
CA PRO A 96 -1.16 5.56 -9.03
C PRO A 96 -1.90 4.27 -8.67
N ILE A 97 -1.70 3.80 -7.45
CA ILE A 97 -2.36 2.60 -6.94
C ILE A 97 -3.32 3.00 -5.83
N ASP A 98 -4.60 2.93 -6.10
CA ASP A 98 -5.68 3.18 -5.15
C ASP A 98 -6.87 2.30 -5.52
N MET A 99 -7.94 2.38 -4.73
CA MET A 99 -9.12 1.56 -4.97
C MET A 99 -9.68 1.76 -6.38
N LEU A 100 -9.73 3.00 -6.83
CA LEU A 100 -10.32 3.34 -8.12
C LEU A 100 -9.50 2.79 -9.28
N THR A 101 -8.18 3.01 -9.27
CA THR A 101 -7.30 2.55 -10.34
C THR A 101 -7.23 1.02 -10.39
N VAL A 102 -7.24 0.38 -9.23
CA VAL A 102 -7.24 -1.10 -9.15
C VAL A 102 -8.52 -1.67 -9.73
N VAL A 103 -9.68 -1.09 -9.37
CA VAL A 103 -10.97 -1.53 -9.91
C VAL A 103 -11.01 -1.37 -11.42
N ASP A 104 -10.57 -0.22 -11.93
CA ASP A 104 -10.51 0.03 -13.37
C ASP A 104 -9.61 -0.97 -14.09
N LYS A 105 -8.46 -1.27 -13.52
CA LYS A 105 -7.53 -2.24 -14.10
C LYS A 105 -8.14 -3.63 -14.13
N MET A 106 -8.82 -4.03 -13.08
CA MET A 106 -9.50 -5.33 -13.01
C MET A 106 -10.63 -5.42 -14.04
N LYS A 107 -11.36 -4.33 -14.27
CA LYS A 107 -12.38 -4.29 -15.30
C LYS A 107 -11.77 -4.46 -16.71
N GLN A 108 -10.66 -3.77 -16.96
CA GLN A 108 -9.95 -3.90 -18.24
C GLN A 108 -9.49 -5.32 -18.50
N LYS A 109 -9.06 -6.01 -17.45
CA LYS A 109 -8.60 -7.40 -17.54
C LYS A 109 -9.74 -8.41 -17.53
N GLY A 110 -10.97 -7.99 -17.29
CA GLY A 110 -12.12 -8.88 -17.20
C GLY A 110 -12.17 -9.70 -15.92
N THR A 111 -11.42 -9.34 -14.90
CA THR A 111 -11.36 -10.10 -13.64
C THR A 111 -12.34 -9.61 -12.58
N LEU A 112 -13.04 -8.52 -12.83
CA LEU A 112 -14.01 -7.94 -11.89
C LEU A 112 -15.44 -8.31 -12.24
N ASN A 113 -15.66 -9.33 -13.00
CA ASN A 113 -17.02 -9.70 -13.37
C ASN A 113 -17.58 -10.70 -12.43
N ASP A 114 -18.42 -10.33 -11.79
CA ASP A 114 -19.25 -11.08 -11.10
C ASP A 114 -19.50 -11.22 -10.11
#